data_ebde844cfb331bdea7f19acb10084c2e
#
_entry.id   ebde844cfb331bdea7f19acb10084c2e
#
_cell.length_a   1.000
_cell.length_b   1.000
_cell.length_c   1.000
_cell.angle_alpha   90.00
_cell.angle_beta   90.00
_cell.angle_gamma   90.00
#
_symmetry.space_group_name_H-M   'P 1'
#
loop_
_entity.id
_entity.type
_entity.pdbx_description
1 polymer ?
#
loop_
_entity_poly.entity_id
_entity_poly.type
_entity_poly.pdbx_seq_one_letter_code
_entity_poly.pdbx_strand_id
1 'polypeptide(L)'
;NVAFGEPVPNGSILTIEAKVSRAFNSSMEVFIDVWKQSKTSKEKLKVNEAIYTFVAVNSKGKPIKVPELIPQSDLEKKRYEAALRRRQLSLVLAGKMKPSEATELKAIFD
;
A
#
# COMPACT_ATOMS: atom_id res chain seq x y z
N ASN A 1 1.62 -8.66 2.19
CA ASN A 1 0.40 -8.75 3.01
C ASN A 1 0.71 -9.21 4.41
N VAL A 2 0.05 -8.61 5.38
CA VAL A 2 0.17 -9.01 6.78
C VAL A 2 -1.20 -9.49 7.25
N ALA A 3 -1.27 -10.78 7.58
CA ALA A 3 -2.47 -11.36 8.17
C ALA A 3 -2.29 -11.39 9.69
N PHE A 4 -3.29 -10.90 10.42
CA PHE A 4 -3.23 -10.86 11.87
C PHE A 4 -3.78 -12.12 12.52
N GLY A 5 -4.24 -13.09 11.71
CA GLY A 5 -4.66 -14.41 12.18
C GLY A 5 -5.97 -14.44 12.96
N GLU A 6 -6.69 -13.32 13.00
CA GLU A 6 -7.95 -13.26 13.74
C GLU A 6 -9.08 -13.83 12.91
N PRO A 7 -9.86 -14.79 13.45
CA PRO A 7 -11.02 -15.30 12.75
C PRO A 7 -12.11 -14.23 12.67
N VAL A 8 -12.92 -14.31 11.62
CA VAL A 8 -14.05 -13.41 11.42
C VAL A 8 -15.34 -14.21 11.56
N PRO A 9 -15.96 -14.18 12.74
CA PRO A 9 -17.22 -14.91 12.95
C PRO A 9 -18.36 -14.34 12.11
N ASN A 10 -19.34 -15.18 11.83
CA ASN A 10 -20.57 -14.74 11.17
C ASN A 10 -21.24 -13.64 11.97
N GLY A 11 -21.75 -12.64 11.28
CA GLY A 11 -22.39 -11.49 11.88
C GLY A 11 -21.43 -10.38 12.32
N SER A 12 -20.13 -10.53 12.07
CA SER A 12 -19.18 -9.45 12.27
C SER A 12 -19.36 -8.38 11.19
N ILE A 13 -19.04 -7.14 11.55
CA ILE A 13 -18.98 -6.03 10.60
C ILE A 13 -17.54 -5.91 10.13
N LEU A 14 -17.33 -5.99 8.83
CA LEU A 14 -16.01 -5.73 8.24
C LEU A 14 -15.98 -4.32 7.67
N THR A 15 -14.92 -3.59 8.00
CA THR A 15 -14.65 -2.30 7.41
C THR A 15 -13.37 -2.42 6.59
N ILE A 16 -13.45 -2.06 5.33
CA ILE A 16 -12.32 -2.09 4.41
C ILE A 16 -12.01 -0.64 4.04
N GLU A 17 -10.81 -0.18 4.39
CA GLU A 17 -10.34 1.15 4.06
C GLU A 17 -9.21 1.04 3.05
N ALA A 18 -9.41 1.63 1.87
CA ALA A 18 -8.40 1.66 0.84
C ALA A 18 -7.94 3.11 0.64
N LYS A 19 -6.64 3.33 0.74
CA LYS A 19 -6.04 4.66 0.57
C LYS A 19 -4.80 4.55 -0.29
N VAL A 20 -4.61 5.53 -1.18
CA VAL A 20 -3.37 5.63 -1.94
C VAL A 20 -2.26 5.96 -0.96
N SER A 21 -1.24 5.12 -0.90
CA SER A 21 -0.06 5.34 -0.06
C SER A 21 1.01 6.14 -0.79
N ARG A 22 1.13 5.95 -2.10
CA ARG A 22 2.04 6.74 -2.93
C ARG A 22 1.62 6.71 -4.39
N ALA A 23 1.72 7.87 -5.05
CA ALA A 23 1.58 7.97 -6.49
C ALA A 23 2.99 8.03 -7.10
N PHE A 24 3.20 7.24 -8.14
CA PHE A 24 4.42 7.27 -8.95
C PHE A 24 4.12 8.04 -10.24
N ASN A 25 4.68 7.67 -11.37
CA ASN A 25 4.37 8.39 -12.61
C ASN A 25 2.98 8.00 -13.15
N SER A 26 2.83 6.78 -13.61
CA SER A 26 1.56 6.26 -14.14
C SER A 26 0.96 5.17 -13.28
N SER A 27 1.52 4.92 -12.11
CA SER A 27 1.05 3.91 -11.18
C SER A 27 0.88 4.49 -9.79
N MET A 28 0.17 3.75 -8.95
CA MET A 28 -0.05 4.14 -7.56
C MET A 28 -0.07 2.89 -6.70
N GLU A 29 0.42 3.03 -5.48
CA GLU A 29 0.26 1.99 -4.48
C GLU A 29 -0.97 2.30 -3.64
N VAL A 30 -1.81 1.30 -3.43
CA VAL A 30 -3.00 1.39 -2.57
C VAL A 30 -2.78 0.49 -1.37
N PHE A 31 -2.90 1.07 -0.19
CA PHE A 31 -2.81 0.36 1.08
C PHE A 31 -4.22 0.11 1.59
N ILE A 32 -4.52 -1.15 1.90
CA ILE A 32 -5.85 -1.57 2.34
C ILE A 32 -5.75 -2.10 3.76
N ASP A 33 -6.55 -1.52 4.65
CA ASP A 33 -6.73 -1.98 6.02
C ASP A 33 -8.09 -2.65 6.13
N VAL A 34 -8.12 -3.84 6.73
CA VAL A 34 -9.36 -4.57 7.00
C VAL A 34 -9.55 -4.68 8.51
N TRP A 35 -10.67 -4.17 8.98
CA TRP A 35 -11.04 -4.16 10.39
C TRP A 35 -12.25 -5.03 10.61
N LYS A 36 -12.34 -5.69 11.75
CA LYS A 36 -13.55 -6.36 12.17
C LYS A 36 -14.13 -5.70 13.42
N GLN A 37 -15.43 -5.79 13.54
CA GLN A 37 -16.15 -5.33 14.72
C GLN A 37 -17.29 -6.32 14.97
N SER A 38 -17.42 -6.79 16.22
CA SER A 38 -18.53 -7.66 16.57
C SER A 38 -19.82 -6.86 16.74
N LYS A 39 -20.96 -7.54 16.72
CA LYS A 39 -22.26 -6.88 16.93
C LYS A 39 -22.38 -6.23 18.30
N THR A 40 -21.66 -6.76 19.29
CA THR A 40 -21.79 -6.36 20.70
C THR A 40 -20.66 -5.46 21.19
N SER A 41 -19.59 -5.33 20.42
CA SER A 41 -18.44 -4.50 20.77
C SER A 41 -18.28 -3.36 19.79
N LYS A 42 -17.94 -2.18 20.30
CA LYS A 42 -17.61 -1.03 19.46
C LYS A 42 -16.15 -1.01 19.04
N GLU A 43 -15.33 -1.91 19.58
CA GLU A 43 -13.93 -1.98 19.23
C GLU A 43 -13.72 -2.56 17.84
N LYS A 44 -12.87 -1.90 17.07
CA LYS A 44 -12.42 -2.40 15.77
C LYS A 44 -11.06 -3.04 15.93
N LEU A 45 -10.91 -4.26 15.45
CA LEU A 45 -9.65 -4.97 15.43
C LEU A 45 -9.19 -5.10 13.99
N LYS A 46 -7.94 -4.74 13.73
CA LYS A 46 -7.34 -4.94 12.42
C LYS A 46 -7.07 -6.42 12.23
N VAL A 47 -7.63 -7.00 11.18
CA VAL A 47 -7.51 -8.44 10.89
C VAL A 47 -6.67 -8.71 9.66
N ASN A 48 -6.44 -7.71 8.82
CA ASN A 48 -5.61 -7.88 7.63
C ASN A 48 -5.13 -6.53 7.09
N GLU A 49 -4.04 -6.60 6.34
CA GLU A 49 -3.55 -5.52 5.50
C GLU A 49 -3.24 -6.09 4.12
N ALA A 50 -3.46 -5.29 3.10
CA ALA A 50 -3.12 -5.65 1.74
C ALA A 50 -2.54 -4.45 1.01
N ILE A 51 -1.64 -4.72 0.07
CA ILE A 51 -0.99 -3.69 -0.72
C ILE A 51 -1.14 -4.07 -2.18
N TYR A 52 -1.68 -3.15 -2.97
CA TYR A 52 -1.88 -3.34 -4.41
C TYR A 52 -1.24 -2.20 -5.17
N THR A 53 -0.75 -2.51 -6.36
CA THR A 53 -0.25 -1.52 -7.29
C THR A 53 -1.20 -1.46 -8.48
N PHE A 54 -1.67 -0.26 -8.80
CA PHE A 54 -2.55 0.00 -9.93
C PHE A 54 -1.83 0.86 -10.94
N VAL A 55 -2.07 0.62 -12.21
CA VAL A 55 -1.55 1.43 -13.31
C VAL A 55 -2.72 2.19 -13.92
N ALA A 56 -2.59 3.52 -14.01
CA ALA A 56 -3.59 4.35 -14.67
C ALA A 56 -3.40 4.26 -16.17
N VAL A 57 -4.48 3.98 -16.88
CA VAL A 57 -4.46 3.87 -18.33
C VAL A 57 -5.63 4.67 -18.93
N ASN A 58 -5.45 5.13 -20.16
CA ASN A 58 -6.52 5.78 -20.91
C ASN A 58 -7.42 4.75 -21.59
N SER A 59 -8.42 5.21 -22.36
CA SER A 59 -9.34 4.36 -23.08
C SER A 59 -8.67 3.43 -24.10
N LYS A 60 -7.44 3.76 -24.51
CA LYS A 60 -6.64 2.95 -25.45
C LYS A 60 -5.67 2.01 -24.73
N GLY A 61 -5.73 1.93 -23.40
CA GLY A 61 -4.86 1.08 -22.61
C GLY A 61 -3.44 1.62 -22.42
N LYS A 62 -3.19 2.87 -22.76
CA LYS A 62 -1.86 3.49 -22.59
C LYS A 62 -1.73 4.13 -21.22
N PRO A 63 -0.57 4.00 -20.54
CA PRO A 63 -0.36 4.62 -19.25
C PRO A 63 -0.51 6.14 -19.30
N ILE A 64 -1.15 6.68 -18.28
CA ILE A 64 -1.29 8.14 -18.10
C ILE A 64 -0.74 8.51 -16.73
N LYS A 65 -0.30 9.76 -16.63
CA LYS A 65 0.24 10.28 -15.38
C LYS A 65 -0.87 10.39 -14.32
N VAL A 66 -0.59 9.91 -13.10
CA VAL A 66 -1.49 10.07 -11.96
C VAL A 66 -1.17 11.34 -11.19
N PRO A 67 -2.17 11.95 -10.51
CA PRO A 67 -1.91 13.10 -9.65
C PRO A 67 -0.96 12.75 -8.53
N GLU A 68 -0.13 13.71 -8.13
CA GLU A 68 0.79 13.53 -7.03
C GLU A 68 0.04 13.46 -5.69
N LEU A 69 0.48 12.58 -4.81
CA LEU A 69 -0.03 12.47 -3.45
C LEU A 69 0.91 13.18 -2.50
N ILE A 70 0.36 14.02 -1.64
CA ILE A 70 1.12 14.68 -0.58
C ILE A 70 0.66 14.09 0.75
N PRO A 71 1.51 13.29 1.44
CA PRO A 71 1.12 12.71 2.72
C PRO A 71 1.01 13.80 3.81
N GLN A 72 0.00 13.70 4.65
CA GLN A 72 -0.30 14.70 5.67
C GLN A 72 0.02 14.21 7.07
N SER A 73 -0.53 13.06 7.47
CA SER A 73 -0.33 12.50 8.80
C SER A 73 0.99 11.75 8.92
N ASP A 74 1.42 11.48 10.15
CA ASP A 74 2.62 10.69 10.41
C ASP A 74 2.50 9.30 9.82
N LEU A 75 1.32 8.67 9.93
CA LEU A 75 1.07 7.36 9.35
C LEU A 75 1.15 7.41 7.82
N GLU A 76 0.55 8.42 7.20
CA GLU A 76 0.62 8.60 5.76
C GLU A 76 2.05 8.79 5.27
N LYS A 77 2.83 9.59 5.98
CA LYS A 77 4.25 9.81 5.66
C LYS A 77 5.06 8.53 5.77
N LYS A 78 4.81 7.73 6.81
CA LYS A 78 5.48 6.46 7.02
C LYS A 78 5.17 5.47 5.91
N ARG A 79 3.89 5.37 5.52
CA ARG A 79 3.44 4.52 4.43
C ARG A 79 3.97 5.00 3.08
N TYR A 80 4.06 6.29 2.89
CA TYR A 80 4.60 6.92 1.69
C TYR A 80 6.08 6.55 1.48
N GLU A 81 6.88 6.65 2.54
CA GLU A 81 8.29 6.27 2.49
C GLU A 81 8.47 4.78 2.24
N ALA A 82 7.70 3.95 2.93
CA ALA A 82 7.77 2.50 2.77
C ALA A 82 7.35 2.07 1.36
N ALA A 83 6.41 2.77 0.74
CA ALA A 83 5.99 2.49 -0.63
C ALA A 83 7.13 2.66 -1.63
N LEU A 84 7.99 3.65 -1.43
CA LEU A 84 9.15 3.84 -2.31
C LEU A 84 10.14 2.67 -2.17
N ARG A 85 10.39 2.20 -0.95
CA ARG A 85 11.24 1.03 -0.73
C ARG A 85 10.70 -0.20 -1.45
N ARG A 86 9.40 -0.44 -1.36
CA ARG A 86 8.75 -1.56 -2.07
C ARG A 86 8.85 -1.41 -3.58
N ARG A 87 8.67 -0.21 -4.09
CA ARG A 87 8.79 0.08 -5.52
C ARG A 87 10.20 -0.19 -6.03
N GLN A 88 11.20 0.28 -5.29
CA GLN A 88 12.60 0.07 -5.66
C GLN A 88 12.98 -1.40 -5.61
N LEU A 89 12.51 -2.14 -4.60
CA LEU A 89 12.73 -3.57 -4.53
C LEU A 89 12.12 -4.29 -5.73
N SER A 90 10.89 -3.97 -6.10
CA SER A 90 10.23 -4.54 -7.28
C SER A 90 11.02 -4.27 -8.56
N LEU A 91 11.53 -3.05 -8.73
CA LEU A 91 12.32 -2.69 -9.89
C LEU A 91 13.65 -3.42 -9.94
N VAL A 92 14.30 -3.58 -8.80
CA VAL A 92 15.56 -4.35 -8.69
C VAL A 92 15.31 -5.81 -9.06
N LEU A 93 14.26 -6.43 -8.49
CA LEU A 93 13.92 -7.83 -8.76
C LEU A 93 13.53 -8.07 -10.21
N ALA A 94 12.93 -7.06 -10.86
CA ALA A 94 12.57 -7.12 -12.28
C ALA A 94 13.73 -6.80 -13.22
N GLY A 95 14.90 -6.48 -12.69
CA GLY A 95 16.06 -6.11 -13.49
C GLY A 95 15.98 -4.73 -14.13
N LYS A 96 15.03 -3.89 -13.68
CA LYS A 96 14.79 -2.54 -14.23
C LYS A 96 15.54 -1.44 -13.48
N MET A 97 16.16 -1.79 -12.36
CA MET A 97 16.91 -0.87 -11.53
C MET A 97 18.11 -1.64 -10.93
N LYS A 98 19.26 -1.01 -10.88
CA LYS A 98 20.42 -1.60 -10.20
C LYS A 98 20.27 -1.40 -8.69
N PRO A 99 20.73 -2.34 -7.85
CA PRO A 99 20.71 -2.16 -6.39
C PRO A 99 21.39 -0.87 -5.93
N SER A 100 22.44 -0.43 -6.62
CA SER A 100 23.14 0.82 -6.32
C SER A 100 22.30 2.07 -6.54
N GLU A 101 21.24 1.97 -7.34
CA GLU A 101 20.33 3.07 -7.64
C GLU A 101 19.14 3.13 -6.69
N ALA A 102 18.93 2.07 -5.89
CA ALA A 102 17.80 1.95 -4.97
C ALA A 102 18.10 2.65 -3.64
N THR A 103 18.01 3.96 -3.61
CA THR A 103 18.41 4.80 -2.48
C THR A 103 17.71 4.46 -1.17
N GLU A 104 16.39 4.24 -1.21
CA GLU A 104 15.61 3.93 -0.03
C GLU A 104 15.82 2.49 0.46
N LEU A 105 15.94 1.57 -0.47
CA LEU A 105 16.24 0.16 -0.14
C LEU A 105 17.62 0.03 0.46
N LYS A 106 18.61 0.74 -0.11
CA LYS A 106 19.98 0.74 0.35
C LYS A 106 20.11 1.28 1.78
N ALA A 107 19.35 2.32 2.12
CA ALA A 107 19.36 2.93 3.44
C ALA A 107 18.98 1.95 4.55
N ILE A 108 18.23 0.88 4.25
CA ILE A 108 17.86 -0.15 5.24
C ILE A 108 19.09 -0.98 5.64
N PHE A 109 20.02 -1.18 4.73
CA PHE A 109 21.20 -2.04 4.92
C PHE A 109 22.45 -1.26 5.31
N ASP A 110 22.42 0.03 5.17
CA ASP A 110 23.49 0.93 5.58
C ASP A 110 23.20 1.47 6.98
#